data_4a9fd1533b742e88bca3f1d2821750c4
#
_entry.id   4a9fd1533b742e88bca3f1d2821750c4
#
_cell.length_a   1.000
_cell.length_b   1.000
_cell.length_c   1.000
_cell.angle_alpha   90.00
_cell.angle_beta   90.00
_cell.angle_gamma   90.00
#
_symmetry.space_group_name_H-M   'P 1'
#
loop_
_entity.id
_entity.type
_entity.pdbx_description
1 polymer ?
#
loop_
_entity_poly.entity_id
_entity_poly.type
_entity_poly.pdbx_seq_one_letter_code
_entity_poly.pdbx_strand_id
1 'polypeptide(L)'
;MKRIQWTLILGAAALAFGTVAPAQAADADAAQALFKKNQCTKCHAVDKDKKGPGLKKIAAKYKGKADGEDKLIKNMTTGPKVKLDDGSEEEHKVIDTKDAKELKNLADWILAQ
;
A
#
# COMPACT_ATOMS: atom_id res chain seq x y z
N MET A 1 -45.10 42.81 42.08
CA MET A 1 -43.98 41.80 42.06
C MET A 1 -43.96 41.12 40.74
N LYS A 2 -43.00 41.45 39.91
CA LYS A 2 -42.78 40.79 38.56
C LYS A 2 -41.84 39.62 38.77
N ARG A 3 -42.33 38.41 38.52
CA ARG A 3 -41.48 37.20 38.49
C ARG A 3 -40.81 37.13 37.14
N ILE A 4 -39.49 37.27 37.13
CA ILE A 4 -38.67 37.06 35.95
C ILE A 4 -38.44 35.55 35.86
N GLN A 5 -39.03 34.93 34.83
CA GLN A 5 -38.73 33.53 34.50
C GLN A 5 -37.50 33.50 33.63
N TRP A 6 -36.44 32.94 34.16
CA TRP A 6 -35.24 32.63 33.39
C TRP A 6 -35.46 31.29 32.70
N THR A 7 -35.70 31.36 31.41
CA THR A 7 -35.67 30.18 30.55
C THR A 7 -34.23 29.82 30.27
N LEU A 8 -33.73 28.72 30.85
CA LEU A 8 -32.46 28.09 30.50
C LEU A 8 -32.65 27.40 29.19
N ILE A 9 -32.05 27.95 28.11
CA ILE A 9 -31.92 27.27 26.86
C ILE A 9 -30.69 26.34 26.96
N LEU A 10 -30.91 25.04 27.18
CA LEU A 10 -29.89 24.02 27.03
C LEU A 10 -29.66 23.82 25.55
N GLY A 11 -28.60 24.44 25.04
CA GLY A 11 -28.05 24.12 23.72
C GLY A 11 -27.35 22.75 23.74
N ALA A 12 -27.99 21.75 23.20
CA ALA A 12 -27.34 20.46 22.93
C ALA A 12 -26.37 20.65 21.78
N ALA A 13 -25.10 20.79 22.09
CA ALA A 13 -24.04 20.68 21.08
C ALA A 13 -23.93 19.22 20.66
N ALA A 14 -24.48 18.86 19.51
CA ALA A 14 -24.26 17.56 18.89
C ALA A 14 -22.82 17.51 18.40
N LEU A 15 -21.94 16.83 19.15
CA LEU A 15 -20.62 16.44 18.68
C LEU A 15 -20.80 15.37 17.60
N ALA A 16 -20.72 15.77 16.35
CA ALA A 16 -20.64 14.84 15.24
C ALA A 16 -19.26 14.15 15.32
N PHE A 17 -19.20 12.96 15.92
CA PHE A 17 -18.06 12.08 15.78
C PHE A 17 -18.09 11.56 14.35
N GLY A 18 -17.26 12.16 13.47
CA GLY A 18 -16.99 11.60 12.16
C GLY A 18 -16.37 10.23 12.35
N THR A 19 -17.08 9.18 11.96
CA THR A 19 -16.51 7.83 11.89
C THR A 19 -15.49 7.81 10.79
N VAL A 20 -14.21 7.85 11.13
CA VAL A 20 -13.13 7.55 10.18
C VAL A 20 -13.26 6.05 9.89
N ALA A 21 -13.67 5.70 8.67
CA ALA A 21 -13.67 4.32 8.23
C ALA A 21 -12.22 3.79 8.30
N PRO A 22 -11.95 2.62 8.91
CA PRO A 22 -10.62 2.06 8.91
C PRO A 22 -10.18 1.80 7.46
N ALA A 23 -8.94 2.17 7.13
CA ALA A 23 -8.35 1.80 5.84
C ALA A 23 -8.41 0.28 5.71
N GLN A 24 -8.93 -0.22 4.58
CA GLN A 24 -8.97 -1.66 4.33
C GLN A 24 -7.54 -2.19 4.22
N ALA A 25 -7.22 -3.21 5.00
CA ALA A 25 -5.99 -3.96 4.85
C ALA A 25 -5.96 -4.65 3.47
N ALA A 26 -4.77 -4.80 2.90
CA ALA A 26 -4.60 -5.55 1.66
C ALA A 26 -5.11 -6.99 1.81
N ASP A 27 -5.71 -7.52 0.75
CA ASP A 27 -6.00 -8.95 0.63
C ASP A 27 -4.69 -9.70 0.35
N ALA A 28 -4.11 -10.28 1.40
CA ALA A 28 -2.83 -10.95 1.33
C ALA A 28 -2.86 -12.20 0.42
N ASP A 29 -3.94 -12.95 0.43
CA ASP A 29 -4.04 -14.17 -0.39
C ASP A 29 -4.09 -13.83 -1.88
N ALA A 30 -4.89 -12.84 -2.27
CA ALA A 30 -4.95 -12.36 -3.63
C ALA A 30 -3.62 -11.74 -4.09
N ALA A 31 -2.94 -10.98 -3.23
CA ALA A 31 -1.64 -10.40 -3.52
C ALA A 31 -0.56 -11.47 -3.71
N GLN A 32 -0.51 -12.46 -2.84
CA GLN A 32 0.44 -13.57 -2.96
C GLN A 32 0.20 -14.41 -4.20
N ALA A 33 -1.06 -14.66 -4.55
CA ALA A 33 -1.41 -15.39 -5.78
C ALA A 33 -0.93 -14.64 -7.01
N LEU A 34 -1.15 -13.34 -7.09
CA LEU A 34 -0.68 -12.47 -8.18
C LEU A 34 0.84 -12.42 -8.25
N PHE A 35 1.51 -12.32 -7.11
CA PHE A 35 2.96 -12.33 -6.97
C PHE A 35 3.57 -13.63 -7.51
N LYS A 36 3.02 -14.76 -7.13
CA LYS A 36 3.46 -16.09 -7.63
C LYS A 36 3.17 -16.28 -9.11
N LYS A 37 1.98 -15.92 -9.57
CA LYS A 37 1.57 -16.03 -10.97
C LYS A 37 2.53 -15.28 -11.90
N ASN A 38 3.00 -14.12 -11.50
CA ASN A 38 3.94 -13.31 -12.25
C ASN A 38 5.40 -13.68 -12.02
N GLN A 39 5.67 -14.76 -11.30
CA GLN A 39 7.02 -15.25 -11.03
C GLN A 39 7.94 -14.24 -10.31
N CYS A 40 7.35 -13.35 -9.53
CA CYS A 40 8.11 -12.38 -8.75
C CYS A 40 9.03 -13.06 -7.71
N THR A 41 8.67 -14.28 -7.29
CA THR A 41 9.47 -15.10 -6.38
C THR A 41 10.83 -15.53 -6.95
N LYS A 42 11.06 -15.41 -8.24
CA LYS A 42 12.38 -15.67 -8.84
C LYS A 42 13.43 -14.65 -8.37
N CYS A 43 13.02 -13.42 -8.15
CA CYS A 43 13.90 -12.31 -7.78
C CYS A 43 13.68 -11.78 -6.37
N HIS A 44 12.50 -11.97 -5.81
CA HIS A 44 12.14 -11.44 -4.50
C HIS A 44 11.69 -12.53 -3.53
N ALA A 45 12.21 -12.47 -2.31
CA ALA A 45 11.66 -13.18 -1.15
C ALA A 45 11.12 -12.15 -0.14
N VAL A 46 10.34 -12.58 0.85
CA VAL A 46 9.79 -11.67 1.86
C VAL A 46 10.91 -11.14 2.77
N ASP A 47 11.76 -12.03 3.30
CA ASP A 47 12.69 -11.74 4.39
C ASP A 47 14.15 -11.58 3.96
N LYS A 48 14.48 -11.86 2.73
CA LYS A 48 15.87 -11.85 2.25
C LYS A 48 15.98 -11.36 0.82
N ASP A 49 17.15 -10.83 0.49
CA ASP A 49 17.52 -10.50 -0.88
C ASP A 49 17.78 -11.79 -1.68
N LYS A 50 17.40 -11.75 -2.95
CA LYS A 50 17.74 -12.76 -3.98
C LYS A 50 18.43 -12.03 -5.12
N LYS A 51 17.99 -12.22 -6.36
CA LYS A 51 18.44 -11.38 -7.48
C LYS A 51 18.01 -9.91 -7.32
N GLY A 52 16.85 -9.70 -6.72
CA GLY A 52 16.35 -8.41 -6.32
C GLY A 52 16.21 -8.30 -4.79
N PRO A 53 15.90 -7.10 -4.29
CA PRO A 53 15.75 -6.85 -2.85
C PRO A 53 14.59 -7.65 -2.26
N GLY A 54 14.71 -8.03 -0.98
CA GLY A 54 13.61 -8.61 -0.21
C GLY A 54 12.43 -7.64 -0.06
N LEU A 55 11.23 -8.16 0.09
CA LEU A 55 10.03 -7.31 0.20
C LEU A 55 10.06 -6.41 1.42
N LYS A 56 10.59 -6.87 2.56
CA LYS A 56 10.77 -6.05 3.76
C LYS A 56 11.70 -4.85 3.52
N LYS A 57 12.72 -5.04 2.70
CA LYS A 57 13.63 -3.96 2.32
C LYS A 57 12.95 -2.95 1.39
N ILE A 58 12.14 -3.42 0.45
CA ILE A 58 11.33 -2.57 -0.41
C ILE A 58 10.33 -1.78 0.44
N ALA A 59 9.63 -2.43 1.35
CA ALA A 59 8.70 -1.79 2.26
C ALA A 59 9.38 -0.69 3.09
N ALA A 60 10.54 -0.97 3.67
CA ALA A 60 11.31 0.01 4.44
C ALA A 60 11.71 1.24 3.62
N LYS A 61 12.01 1.05 2.34
CA LYS A 61 12.39 2.14 1.42
C LYS A 61 11.21 3.06 1.06
N TYR A 62 10.03 2.50 0.87
CA TYR A 62 8.88 3.23 0.33
C TYR A 62 7.76 3.50 1.34
N LYS A 63 7.71 2.78 2.45
CA LYS A 63 6.70 2.95 3.49
C LYS A 63 6.71 4.37 4.04
N GLY A 64 5.52 4.96 4.18
CA GLY A 64 5.35 6.31 4.69
C GLY A 64 5.69 7.42 3.69
N LYS A 65 6.11 7.10 2.47
CA LYS A 65 6.29 8.08 1.40
C LYS A 65 4.98 8.27 0.65
N ALA A 66 4.61 9.53 0.38
CA ALA A 66 3.36 9.87 -0.29
C ALA A 66 3.21 9.22 -1.68
N ASP A 67 4.31 9.04 -2.40
CA ASP A 67 4.39 8.45 -3.74
C ASP A 67 4.89 6.99 -3.75
N GLY A 68 5.02 6.37 -2.58
CA GLY A 68 5.60 5.02 -2.45
C GLY A 68 4.81 3.96 -3.21
N GLU A 69 3.50 3.94 -3.07
CA GLU A 69 2.61 3.03 -3.80
C GLU A 69 2.71 3.22 -5.32
N ASP A 70 2.66 4.46 -5.78
CA ASP A 70 2.74 4.80 -7.21
C ASP A 70 4.07 4.35 -7.81
N LYS A 71 5.17 4.51 -7.08
CA LYS A 71 6.50 4.04 -7.52
C LYS A 71 6.57 2.52 -7.64
N LEU A 72 5.98 1.78 -6.70
CA LEU A 72 5.90 0.32 -6.80
C LEU A 72 5.08 -0.10 -8.02
N ILE A 73 3.92 0.50 -8.23
CA ILE A 73 3.05 0.20 -9.37
C ILE A 73 3.78 0.55 -10.68
N LYS A 74 4.45 1.69 -10.74
CA LYS A 74 5.23 2.09 -11.91
C LYS A 74 6.32 1.07 -12.25
N ASN A 75 7.07 0.59 -11.26
CA ASN A 75 8.10 -0.43 -11.48
C ASN A 75 7.53 -1.74 -12.01
N MET A 76 6.35 -2.15 -11.52
CA MET A 76 5.69 -3.38 -11.96
C MET A 76 5.05 -3.26 -13.36
N THR A 77 4.75 -2.06 -13.82
CA THR A 77 3.98 -1.85 -15.05
C THR A 77 4.78 -1.29 -16.21
N THR A 78 5.93 -0.67 -15.97
CA THR A 78 6.76 -0.04 -17.03
C THR A 78 8.02 -0.82 -17.37
N GLY A 79 8.42 -1.79 -16.55
CA GLY A 79 9.60 -2.61 -16.80
C GLY A 79 10.92 -1.82 -16.83
N PRO A 80 11.22 -0.98 -15.82
CA PRO A 80 12.47 -0.23 -15.81
C PRO A 80 13.68 -1.17 -15.74
N LYS A 81 14.82 -0.73 -16.24
CA LYS A 81 16.08 -1.42 -16.01
C LYS A 81 16.43 -1.37 -14.53
N VAL A 82 16.76 -2.50 -13.97
CA VAL A 82 17.16 -2.67 -12.57
C VAL A 82 18.54 -3.33 -12.51
N LYS A 83 19.33 -2.92 -11.52
CA LYS A 83 20.62 -3.51 -11.25
C LYS A 83 20.46 -4.70 -10.31
N LEU A 84 21.01 -5.84 -10.70
CA LEU A 84 20.99 -7.06 -9.89
C LEU A 84 22.17 -7.09 -8.91
N ASP A 85 22.12 -8.02 -7.94
CA ASP A 85 23.16 -8.17 -6.92
C ASP A 85 24.55 -8.50 -7.50
N ASP A 86 24.59 -9.16 -8.66
CA ASP A 86 25.84 -9.48 -9.38
C ASP A 86 26.40 -8.31 -10.20
N GLY A 87 25.72 -7.14 -10.17
CA GLY A 87 26.10 -5.96 -10.94
C GLY A 87 25.58 -5.92 -12.36
N SER A 88 24.95 -6.98 -12.86
CA SER A 88 24.27 -6.98 -14.15
C SER A 88 22.98 -6.16 -14.12
N GLU A 89 22.45 -5.81 -15.28
CA GLU A 89 21.20 -5.10 -15.44
C GLU A 89 20.20 -5.95 -16.23
N GLU A 90 18.97 -5.97 -15.76
CA GLU A 90 17.83 -6.59 -16.44
C GLU A 90 16.65 -5.62 -16.48
N GLU A 91 15.75 -5.82 -17.42
CA GLU A 91 14.44 -5.17 -17.37
C GLU A 91 13.60 -5.82 -16.30
N HIS A 92 13.01 -4.99 -15.42
CA HIS A 92 12.07 -5.48 -14.42
C HIS A 92 10.86 -6.09 -15.13
N LYS A 93 10.41 -7.25 -14.64
CA LYS A 93 9.25 -7.91 -15.22
C LYS A 93 8.03 -7.01 -15.17
N VAL A 94 7.32 -6.91 -16.29
CA VAL A 94 6.02 -6.27 -16.37
C VAL A 94 4.96 -7.27 -15.93
N ILE A 95 4.13 -6.87 -14.97
CA ILE A 95 3.03 -7.68 -14.47
C ILE A 95 1.93 -7.83 -15.54
N ASP A 96 1.29 -8.99 -15.59
CA ASP A 96 0.31 -9.32 -16.63
C ASP A 96 -1.08 -8.70 -16.43
N THR A 97 -1.36 -8.14 -15.27
CA THR A 97 -2.63 -7.46 -15.01
C THR A 97 -2.52 -5.96 -15.25
N LYS A 98 -3.63 -5.37 -15.74
CA LYS A 98 -3.84 -3.92 -15.83
C LYS A 98 -4.94 -3.43 -14.89
N ASP A 99 -5.47 -4.31 -14.07
CA ASP A 99 -6.50 -3.97 -13.09
C ASP A 99 -5.88 -3.12 -11.97
N ALA A 100 -6.33 -1.88 -11.85
CA ALA A 100 -5.81 -0.93 -10.87
C ALA A 100 -6.03 -1.40 -9.42
N LYS A 101 -7.09 -2.15 -9.14
CA LYS A 101 -7.36 -2.69 -7.80
C LYS A 101 -6.39 -3.82 -7.44
N GLU A 102 -6.11 -4.71 -8.38
CA GLU A 102 -5.13 -5.78 -8.18
C GLU A 102 -3.71 -5.21 -7.99
N LEU A 103 -3.32 -4.23 -8.79
CA LEU A 103 -2.03 -3.55 -8.67
C LEU A 103 -1.89 -2.84 -7.34
N LYS A 104 -2.91 -2.10 -6.94
CA LYS A 104 -2.93 -1.42 -5.63
C LYS A 104 -2.84 -2.43 -4.49
N ASN A 105 -3.63 -3.49 -4.54
CA ASN A 105 -3.62 -4.53 -3.51
C ASN A 105 -2.24 -5.19 -3.37
N LEU A 106 -1.57 -5.48 -4.47
CA LEU A 106 -0.23 -6.03 -4.46
C LEU A 106 0.79 -5.03 -3.88
N ALA A 107 0.73 -3.77 -4.29
CA ALA A 107 1.61 -2.73 -3.75
C ALA A 107 1.40 -2.53 -2.25
N ASP A 108 0.16 -2.46 -1.79
CA ASP A 108 -0.18 -2.32 -0.38
C ASP A 108 0.32 -3.52 0.45
N TRP A 109 0.17 -4.73 -0.10
CA TRP A 109 0.68 -5.93 0.56
C TRP A 109 2.22 -5.92 0.67
N ILE A 110 2.93 -5.49 -0.37
CA ILE A 110 4.39 -5.34 -0.33
C ILE A 110 4.79 -4.30 0.71
N LEU A 111 4.12 -3.16 0.76
CA LEU A 111 4.41 -2.10 1.73
C LEU A 111 4.11 -2.49 3.18
N ALA A 112 3.29 -3.51 3.40
CA ALA A 112 2.94 -4.01 4.73
C ALA A 112 3.91 -5.05 5.28
N GLN A 113 4.95 -5.43 4.56
CA GLN A 113 5.93 -6.44 5.00
C GLN A 113 6.88 -5.99 6.12
#